data_a84dc605e4f1c613ebaba39ce9b267f6
#
_entry.id   a84dc605e4f1c613ebaba39ce9b267f6
#
_cell.length_a   1.000
_cell.length_b   1.000
_cell.length_c   1.000
_cell.angle_alpha   90.00
_cell.angle_beta   90.00
_cell.angle_gamma   90.00
#
_symmetry.space_group_name_H-M   'P 1'
#
loop_
_entity.id
_entity.type
_entity.pdbx_description
1 polymer ?
#
loop_
_entity_poly.entity_id
_entity_poly.type
_entity_poly.pdbx_seq_one_letter_code
_entity_poly.pdbx_strand_id
1 'polypeptide(L)'
;MLAYLAALPAFLGLFFYLLFGLLLGAIMVRCGRRAGPVPRPTLWLIGGGIALLVWATGLAAEYWELPRSAEEAVRKSFIRSFTRQDRQVLADKTREYVNAHLQTEYPPGGFLGYLRWAATDGTMDLPRVFSDSTEVFRLPQRRVAWLVRLALGLLFLGGTIVAQLLELAPRARLVGEAGLPGEPPGVEP
;
A
#
# COMPACT_ATOMS: atom_id res chain seq x y z
N MET A 1 26.62 1.06 9.23
CA MET A 1 25.66 0.73 10.29
C MET A 1 24.42 1.64 10.28
N LEU A 2 24.54 2.97 10.21
CA LEU A 2 23.41 3.91 10.15
C LEU A 2 22.47 3.71 8.95
N ALA A 3 22.98 3.30 7.79
CA ALA A 3 22.17 3.04 6.60
C ALA A 3 21.18 1.87 6.76
N TYR A 4 21.55 0.85 7.53
CA TYR A 4 20.65 -0.28 7.85
C TYR A 4 19.52 0.13 8.79
N LEU A 5 19.78 1.01 9.75
CA LEU A 5 18.75 1.54 10.66
C LEU A 5 17.71 2.40 9.92
N ALA A 6 18.13 3.16 8.90
CA ALA A 6 17.23 3.95 8.06
C ALA A 6 16.38 3.08 7.12
N ALA A 7 16.85 1.89 6.72
CA ALA A 7 16.11 0.96 5.88
C ALA A 7 15.10 0.11 6.67
N LEU A 8 15.28 -0.03 7.98
CA LEU A 8 14.46 -0.89 8.84
C LEU A 8 12.96 -0.59 8.80
N PRO A 9 12.50 0.68 8.83
CA PRO A 9 11.07 1.01 8.70
C PRO A 9 10.48 0.59 7.35
N ALA A 10 11.28 0.69 6.26
CA ALA A 10 10.83 0.28 4.93
C ALA A 10 10.66 -1.24 4.84
N PHE A 11 11.59 -2.01 5.37
CA PHE A 11 11.49 -3.47 5.45
C PHE A 11 10.33 -3.91 6.35
N LEU A 12 10.13 -3.25 7.48
CA LEU A 12 9.01 -3.53 8.37
C LEU A 12 7.67 -3.30 7.66
N GLY A 13 7.53 -2.20 6.90
CA GLY A 13 6.35 -1.93 6.10
C GLY A 13 6.08 -3.02 5.04
N LEU A 14 7.12 -3.48 4.32
CA LEU A 14 6.98 -4.56 3.34
C LEU A 14 6.59 -5.89 4.01
N PHE A 15 7.14 -6.18 5.17
CA PHE A 15 6.78 -7.36 5.95
C PHE A 15 5.30 -7.33 6.38
N PHE A 16 4.77 -6.17 6.77
CA PHE A 16 3.34 -6.01 7.06
C PHE A 16 2.46 -6.25 5.83
N TYR A 17 2.84 -5.78 4.65
CA TYR A 17 2.10 -6.08 3.42
C TYR A 17 2.05 -7.57 3.12
N LEU A 18 3.16 -8.28 3.32
CA LEU A 18 3.22 -9.73 3.14
C LEU A 18 2.33 -10.47 4.15
N LEU A 19 2.44 -10.15 5.45
CA LEU A 19 1.61 -10.76 6.49
C LEU A 19 0.12 -10.49 6.28
N PHE A 20 -0.21 -9.24 5.91
CA PHE A 20 -1.59 -8.85 5.67
C PHE A 20 -2.16 -9.55 4.44
N GLY A 21 -1.35 -9.70 3.39
CA GLY A 21 -1.72 -10.47 2.20
C GLY A 21 -1.96 -11.96 2.52
N LEU A 22 -1.11 -12.57 3.34
CA LEU A 22 -1.29 -13.94 3.81
C LEU A 22 -2.58 -14.10 4.64
N LEU A 23 -2.84 -13.17 5.53
CA LEU A 23 -4.05 -13.19 6.36
C LEU A 23 -5.33 -13.06 5.53
N LEU A 24 -5.38 -12.06 4.65
CA LEU A 24 -6.52 -11.84 3.76
C LEU A 24 -6.74 -13.01 2.83
N GLY A 25 -5.68 -13.52 2.21
CA GLY A 25 -5.75 -14.69 1.34
C GLY A 25 -6.28 -15.93 2.07
N ALA A 26 -5.80 -16.19 3.29
CA ALA A 26 -6.27 -17.31 4.11
C ALA A 26 -7.77 -17.18 4.46
N ILE A 27 -8.24 -15.98 4.83
CA ILE A 27 -9.65 -15.71 5.09
C ILE A 27 -10.48 -15.97 3.82
N MET A 28 -10.03 -15.46 2.69
CA MET A 28 -10.73 -15.63 1.40
C MET A 28 -10.80 -17.10 0.98
N VAL A 29 -9.70 -17.85 1.11
CA VAL A 29 -9.67 -19.29 0.84
C VAL A 29 -10.65 -20.03 1.74
N ARG A 30 -10.67 -19.72 3.04
CA ARG A 30 -11.59 -20.34 4.00
C ARG A 30 -13.06 -20.06 3.64
N CYS A 31 -13.38 -18.84 3.25
CA CYS A 31 -14.73 -18.46 2.81
C CYS A 31 -15.08 -19.08 1.44
N GLY A 32 -14.15 -19.06 0.51
CA GLY A 32 -14.33 -19.56 -0.85
C GLY A 32 -14.49 -21.07 -0.97
N ARG A 33 -13.93 -21.85 -0.04
CA ARG A 33 -14.10 -23.32 -0.04
C ARG A 33 -15.56 -23.78 0.01
N ARG A 34 -16.47 -22.94 0.52
CA ARG A 34 -17.90 -23.22 0.55
C ARG A 34 -18.61 -22.94 -0.77
N ALA A 35 -18.03 -22.12 -1.62
CA ALA A 35 -18.63 -21.66 -2.88
C ALA A 35 -18.35 -22.61 -4.08
N GLY A 36 -17.49 -23.62 -3.90
CA GLY A 36 -17.09 -24.54 -4.97
C GLY A 36 -15.91 -24.02 -5.80
N PRO A 37 -15.55 -24.74 -6.87
CA PRO A 37 -14.39 -24.40 -7.71
C PRO A 37 -14.68 -23.13 -8.51
N VAL A 38 -13.77 -22.15 -8.43
CA VAL A 38 -13.89 -20.85 -9.11
C VAL A 38 -12.89 -20.78 -10.27
N PRO A 39 -13.26 -20.26 -11.44
CA PRO A 39 -12.35 -20.14 -12.57
C PRO A 39 -11.17 -19.21 -12.25
N ARG A 40 -9.99 -19.57 -12.72
CA ARG A 40 -8.74 -18.83 -12.46
C ARG A 40 -8.82 -17.32 -12.72
N PRO A 41 -9.37 -16.86 -13.88
CA PRO A 41 -9.43 -15.42 -14.15
C PRO A 41 -10.26 -14.65 -13.11
N THR A 42 -11.33 -15.24 -12.62
CA THR A 42 -12.16 -14.63 -11.56
C THR A 42 -11.36 -14.50 -10.25
N LEU A 43 -10.53 -15.50 -9.90
CA LEU A 43 -9.67 -15.43 -8.72
C LEU A 43 -8.63 -14.32 -8.84
N TRP A 44 -8.03 -14.14 -10.03
CA TRP A 44 -7.11 -13.03 -10.29
C TRP A 44 -7.78 -11.67 -10.17
N LEU A 45 -9.00 -11.52 -10.71
CA LEU A 45 -9.77 -10.26 -10.62
C LEU A 45 -10.13 -9.94 -9.16
N ILE A 46 -10.65 -10.91 -8.42
CA ILE A 46 -11.02 -10.71 -7.02
C ILE A 46 -9.78 -10.42 -6.17
N GLY A 47 -8.76 -11.26 -6.27
CA GLY A 47 -7.54 -11.10 -5.49
C GLY A 47 -6.79 -9.81 -5.80
N GLY A 48 -6.65 -9.49 -7.09
CA GLY A 48 -6.03 -8.24 -7.55
C GLY A 48 -6.83 -7.01 -7.16
N GLY A 49 -8.16 -7.06 -7.27
CA GLY A 49 -9.05 -5.98 -6.86
C GLY A 49 -8.95 -5.67 -5.37
N ILE A 50 -8.95 -6.70 -4.52
CA ILE A 50 -8.80 -6.54 -3.07
C ILE A 50 -7.39 -6.01 -2.73
N ALA A 51 -6.35 -6.56 -3.35
CA ALA A 51 -4.99 -6.08 -3.16
C ALA A 51 -4.86 -4.60 -3.53
N LEU A 52 -5.42 -4.18 -4.66
CA LEU A 52 -5.41 -2.80 -5.11
C LEU A 52 -6.17 -1.89 -4.13
N LEU A 53 -7.33 -2.32 -3.66
CA LEU A 53 -8.14 -1.55 -2.70
C LEU A 53 -7.40 -1.34 -1.38
N VAL A 54 -6.82 -2.39 -0.82
CA VAL A 54 -6.05 -2.31 0.43
C VAL A 54 -4.82 -1.43 0.25
N TRP A 55 -4.11 -1.57 -0.86
CA TRP A 55 -2.95 -0.76 -1.19
C TRP A 55 -3.32 0.72 -1.37
N ALA A 56 -4.41 1.02 -2.08
CA ALA A 56 -4.90 2.39 -2.25
C ALA A 56 -5.35 3.01 -0.92
N THR A 57 -5.94 2.22 -0.01
CA THR A 57 -6.29 2.67 1.34
C THR A 57 -5.05 3.05 2.15
N GLY A 58 -3.96 2.28 2.02
CA GLY A 58 -2.67 2.63 2.63
C GLY A 58 -2.12 3.97 2.13
N LEU A 59 -2.19 4.21 0.82
CA LEU A 59 -1.80 5.50 0.22
C LEU A 59 -2.69 6.65 0.68
N ALA A 60 -3.99 6.44 0.79
CA ALA A 60 -4.91 7.44 1.31
C ALA A 60 -4.59 7.79 2.77
N ALA A 61 -4.23 6.79 3.59
CA ALA A 61 -3.79 7.03 4.96
C ALA A 61 -2.52 7.90 5.02
N GLU A 62 -1.52 7.65 4.16
CA GLU A 62 -0.32 8.49 4.07
C GLU A 62 -0.68 9.95 3.71
N TYR A 63 -1.60 10.14 2.77
CA TYR A 63 -2.09 11.48 2.42
C TYR A 63 -2.75 12.18 3.61
N TRP A 64 -3.58 11.48 4.38
CA TRP A 64 -4.25 12.06 5.55
C TRP A 64 -3.28 12.37 6.71
N GLU A 65 -2.17 11.63 6.78
CA GLU A 65 -1.12 11.88 7.77
C GLU A 65 -0.15 13.00 7.36
N LEU A 66 -0.14 13.40 6.07
CA LEU A 66 0.78 14.41 5.56
C LEU A 66 0.73 15.74 6.36
N PRO A 67 -0.44 16.35 6.66
CA PRO A 67 -0.48 17.59 7.43
C PRO A 67 0.08 17.44 8.84
N ARG A 68 -0.13 16.30 9.50
CA ARG A 68 0.40 16.00 10.83
C ARG A 68 1.93 15.85 10.79
N SER A 69 2.44 15.16 9.80
CA SER A 69 3.88 15.00 9.61
C SER A 69 4.57 16.34 9.33
N ALA A 70 3.92 17.19 8.54
CA ALA A 70 4.37 18.56 8.26
C ALA A 70 4.35 19.43 9.54
N GLU A 71 3.26 19.38 10.32
CA GLU A 71 3.17 20.05 11.62
C GLU A 71 4.28 19.61 12.57
N GLU A 72 4.55 18.31 12.67
CA GLU A 72 5.63 17.80 13.51
C GLU A 72 7.01 18.29 13.06
N ALA A 73 7.26 18.40 11.77
CA ALA A 73 8.51 18.93 11.24
C ALA A 73 8.69 20.40 11.64
N VAL A 74 7.67 21.22 11.44
CA VAL A 74 7.68 22.63 11.86
C VAL A 74 7.86 22.72 13.36
N ARG A 75 7.14 21.93 14.16
CA ARG A 75 7.22 21.93 15.63
C ARG A 75 8.62 21.59 16.13
N LYS A 76 9.28 20.61 15.54
CA LYS A 76 10.65 20.20 15.92
C LYS A 76 11.70 21.27 15.63
N SER A 77 11.44 22.18 14.70
CA SER A 77 12.35 23.28 14.38
C SER A 77 12.29 24.43 15.38
N PHE A 78 11.32 24.43 16.30
CA PHE A 78 11.22 25.43 17.35
C PHE A 78 11.81 24.91 18.67
N ILE A 79 12.60 25.76 19.32
CA ILE A 79 13.16 25.50 20.67
C ILE A 79 12.12 25.76 21.76
N ARG A 80 11.02 26.45 21.42
CA ARG A 80 9.99 26.93 22.36
C ARG A 80 8.93 25.87 22.63
N SER A 81 8.45 25.80 23.87
CA SER A 81 7.27 25.02 24.24
C SER A 81 6.00 25.72 23.74
N PHE A 82 5.13 24.98 23.07
CA PHE A 82 3.85 25.46 22.55
C PHE A 82 2.74 25.26 23.58
N THR A 83 1.89 26.27 23.74
CA THR A 83 0.62 26.12 24.45
C THR A 83 -0.35 25.27 23.67
N ARG A 84 -1.46 24.85 24.26
CA ARG A 84 -2.51 24.07 23.56
C ARG A 84 -3.12 24.89 22.41
N GLN A 85 -3.31 26.18 22.61
CA GLN A 85 -3.86 27.07 21.59
C GLN A 85 -2.88 27.29 20.44
N ASP A 86 -1.58 27.48 20.71
CA ASP A 86 -0.55 27.58 19.67
C ASP A 86 -0.51 26.33 18.79
N ARG A 87 -0.68 25.14 19.38
CA ARG A 87 -0.70 23.87 18.62
C ARG A 87 -1.89 23.77 17.67
N GLN A 88 -3.07 24.23 18.09
CA GLN A 88 -4.24 24.25 17.20
C GLN A 88 -4.04 25.20 16.02
N VAL A 89 -3.58 26.42 16.29
CA VAL A 89 -3.27 27.40 15.24
C VAL A 89 -2.21 26.87 14.28
N LEU A 90 -1.17 26.23 14.79
CA LEU A 90 -0.12 25.62 13.96
C LEU A 90 -0.68 24.52 13.07
N ALA A 91 -1.49 23.61 13.64
CA ALA A 91 -2.10 22.50 12.90
C ALA A 91 -3.01 23.00 11.76
N ASP A 92 -3.87 23.98 12.07
CA ASP A 92 -4.82 24.54 11.09
C ASP A 92 -4.08 25.26 9.96
N LYS A 93 -3.12 26.11 10.30
CA LYS A 93 -2.31 26.84 9.31
C LYS A 93 -1.44 25.91 8.46
N THR A 94 -0.84 24.87 9.05
CA THR A 94 -0.05 23.90 8.30
C THR A 94 -0.94 23.11 7.36
N ARG A 95 -2.13 22.69 7.79
CA ARG A 95 -3.09 21.98 6.92
C ARG A 95 -3.55 22.87 5.76
N GLU A 96 -3.91 24.12 6.04
CA GLU A 96 -4.30 25.10 5.02
C GLU A 96 -3.19 25.25 3.97
N TYR A 97 -1.96 25.44 4.43
CA TYR A 97 -0.80 25.62 3.55
C TYR A 97 -0.50 24.37 2.70
N VAL A 98 -0.47 23.19 3.30
CA VAL A 98 -0.25 21.93 2.59
C VAL A 98 -1.30 21.73 1.49
N ASN A 99 -2.58 21.98 1.80
CA ASN A 99 -3.65 21.84 0.82
C ASN A 99 -3.52 22.89 -0.31
N ALA A 100 -3.23 24.15 0.03
CA ALA A 100 -3.02 25.21 -0.96
C ALA A 100 -1.82 24.89 -1.87
N HIS A 101 -0.69 24.47 -1.30
CA HIS A 101 0.48 24.06 -2.06
C HIS A 101 0.19 22.91 -3.03
N LEU A 102 -0.48 21.84 -2.55
CA LEU A 102 -0.85 20.72 -3.42
C LEU A 102 -1.82 21.14 -4.53
N GLN A 103 -2.71 22.09 -4.25
CA GLN A 103 -3.68 22.57 -5.25
C GLN A 103 -3.04 23.48 -6.30
N THR A 104 -2.08 24.31 -5.90
CA THR A 104 -1.43 25.29 -6.78
C THR A 104 -0.33 24.64 -7.62
N GLU A 105 0.58 23.90 -6.99
CA GLU A 105 1.75 23.34 -7.65
C GLU A 105 1.48 21.98 -8.31
N TYR A 106 0.49 21.22 -7.79
CA TYR A 106 0.18 19.86 -8.27
C TYR A 106 -1.32 19.68 -8.55
N PRO A 107 -1.90 20.41 -9.52
CA PRO A 107 -3.31 20.29 -9.83
C PRO A 107 -3.70 18.86 -10.25
N PRO A 108 -4.88 18.38 -9.87
CA PRO A 108 -6.00 19.09 -9.27
C PRO A 108 -5.94 19.23 -7.72
N GLY A 109 -4.80 18.98 -7.11
CA GLY A 109 -4.66 18.99 -5.65
C GLY A 109 -5.20 17.73 -4.96
N GLY A 110 -5.40 17.79 -3.65
CA GLY A 110 -5.91 16.68 -2.87
C GLY A 110 -5.04 15.42 -2.95
N PHE A 111 -5.66 14.25 -2.96
CA PHE A 111 -4.96 12.98 -3.03
C PHE A 111 -4.11 12.81 -4.32
N LEU A 112 -4.64 13.22 -5.46
CA LEU A 112 -3.90 13.15 -6.73
C LEU A 112 -2.73 14.12 -6.75
N GLY A 113 -2.89 15.32 -6.19
CA GLY A 113 -1.81 16.28 -5.99
C GLY A 113 -0.72 15.70 -5.10
N TYR A 114 -1.09 15.03 -4.00
CA TYR A 114 -0.17 14.33 -3.12
C TYR A 114 0.66 13.27 -3.88
N LEU A 115 0.01 12.42 -4.68
CA LEU A 115 0.71 11.39 -5.46
C LEU A 115 1.71 12.00 -6.45
N ARG A 116 1.31 13.08 -7.14
CA ARG A 116 2.21 13.81 -8.06
C ARG A 116 3.38 14.41 -7.31
N TRP A 117 3.12 15.13 -6.21
CA TRP A 117 4.14 15.73 -5.38
C TRP A 117 5.13 14.68 -4.85
N ALA A 118 4.66 13.59 -4.27
CA ALA A 118 5.51 12.52 -3.74
C ALA A 118 6.33 11.82 -4.83
N ALA A 119 5.77 11.70 -6.05
CA ALA A 119 6.47 11.12 -7.19
C ALA A 119 7.46 12.06 -7.87
N THR A 120 7.33 13.38 -7.76
CA THR A 120 8.21 14.37 -8.39
C THR A 120 9.23 14.93 -7.43
N ASP A 121 8.83 15.72 -6.46
CA ASP A 121 9.74 16.50 -5.61
C ASP A 121 9.86 15.92 -4.20
N GLY A 122 8.72 15.59 -3.57
CA GLY A 122 8.67 15.09 -2.20
C GLY A 122 9.23 16.08 -1.16
N THR A 123 9.35 17.36 -1.55
CA THR A 123 9.82 18.48 -0.71
C THR A 123 8.82 19.62 -0.76
N MET A 124 8.67 20.34 0.34
CA MET A 124 7.76 21.46 0.47
C MET A 124 8.34 22.48 1.45
N ASP A 125 8.33 23.75 1.09
CA ASP A 125 8.79 24.83 1.96
C ASP A 125 7.61 25.30 2.82
N LEU A 126 7.62 24.92 4.10
CA LEU A 126 6.57 25.28 5.04
C LEU A 126 6.87 26.63 5.71
N PRO A 127 5.96 27.61 5.67
CA PRO A 127 6.14 28.84 6.42
C PRO A 127 6.03 28.56 7.92
N ARG A 128 6.95 29.11 8.71
CA ARG A 128 6.86 29.07 10.17
C ARG A 128 5.81 30.08 10.65
N VAL A 129 4.72 29.59 11.21
CA VAL A 129 3.58 30.43 11.64
C VAL A 129 3.95 31.57 12.59
N PHE A 130 5.08 31.44 13.31
CA PHE A 130 5.52 32.42 14.31
C PHE A 130 6.87 33.08 13.97
N SER A 131 7.31 33.00 12.72
CA SER A 131 8.60 33.54 12.26
C SER A 131 8.56 33.73 10.74
N ASP A 132 9.23 34.74 10.20
CA ASP A 132 9.35 34.99 8.76
C ASP A 132 10.27 33.97 8.02
N SER A 133 10.68 32.93 8.70
CA SER A 133 11.52 31.88 8.11
C SER A 133 10.68 30.70 7.59
N THR A 134 11.23 29.98 6.60
CA THR A 134 10.64 28.75 6.06
C THR A 134 11.36 27.52 6.61
N GLU A 135 10.63 26.40 6.73
CA GLU A 135 11.17 25.09 7.06
C GLU A 135 10.96 24.15 5.89
N VAL A 136 12.02 23.48 5.46
CA VAL A 136 11.93 22.53 4.34
C VAL A 136 11.44 21.19 4.86
N PHE A 137 10.17 20.89 4.60
CA PHE A 137 9.61 19.57 4.84
C PHE A 137 10.02 18.63 3.70
N ARG A 138 10.50 17.44 4.07
CA ARG A 138 10.85 16.39 3.10
C ARG A 138 10.15 15.11 3.48
N LEU A 139 9.69 14.37 2.47
CA LEU A 139 9.24 13.01 2.69
C LEU A 139 10.34 12.20 3.40
N PRO A 140 9.99 11.37 4.41
CA PRO A 140 10.97 10.56 5.15
C PRO A 140 11.78 9.63 4.25
N GLN A 141 11.22 9.27 3.11
CA GLN A 141 11.84 8.38 2.12
C GLN A 141 12.19 9.16 0.86
N ARG A 142 13.38 8.88 0.30
CA ARG A 142 13.74 9.40 -1.02
C ARG A 142 12.73 8.91 -2.06
N ARG A 143 12.38 9.74 -3.06
CA ARG A 143 11.45 9.47 -4.14
C ARG A 143 11.53 8.04 -4.69
N VAL A 144 12.74 7.59 -5.06
CA VAL A 144 12.95 6.24 -5.62
C VAL A 144 12.58 5.16 -4.59
N ALA A 145 12.98 5.33 -3.33
CA ALA A 145 12.66 4.39 -2.27
C ALA A 145 11.14 4.32 -2.00
N TRP A 146 10.45 5.46 -2.08
CA TRP A 146 9.00 5.54 -1.95
C TRP A 146 8.30 4.76 -3.09
N LEU A 147 8.68 5.01 -4.36
CA LEU A 147 8.13 4.30 -5.52
C LEU A 147 8.40 2.79 -5.45
N VAL A 148 9.64 2.39 -5.12
CA VAL A 148 10.01 0.98 -4.96
C VAL A 148 9.20 0.32 -3.85
N ARG A 149 9.03 1.00 -2.71
CA ARG A 149 8.19 0.50 -1.62
C ARG A 149 6.75 0.26 -2.05
N LEU A 150 6.17 1.20 -2.81
CA LEU A 150 4.81 1.08 -3.33
C LEU A 150 4.65 -0.11 -4.29
N ALA A 151 5.59 -0.26 -5.22
CA ALA A 151 5.58 -1.35 -6.19
C ALA A 151 5.75 -2.71 -5.49
N LEU A 152 6.73 -2.85 -4.59
CA LEU A 152 6.95 -4.06 -3.82
C LEU A 152 5.80 -4.36 -2.87
N GLY A 153 5.21 -3.34 -2.23
CA GLY A 153 4.04 -3.50 -1.36
C GLY A 153 2.85 -4.09 -2.11
N LEU A 154 2.55 -3.57 -3.30
CA LEU A 154 1.48 -4.10 -4.15
C LEU A 154 1.80 -5.53 -4.63
N LEU A 155 3.05 -5.78 -5.03
CA LEU A 155 3.49 -7.10 -5.49
C LEU A 155 3.39 -8.14 -4.37
N PHE A 156 3.88 -7.85 -3.18
CA PHE A 156 3.79 -8.79 -2.04
C PHE A 156 2.36 -9.01 -1.59
N LEU A 157 1.57 -7.94 -1.45
CA LEU A 157 0.17 -8.04 -1.07
C LEU A 157 -0.63 -8.81 -2.12
N GLY A 158 -0.55 -8.41 -3.38
CA GLY A 158 -1.29 -9.04 -4.48
C GLY A 158 -0.81 -10.46 -4.75
N GLY A 159 0.51 -10.67 -4.78
CA GLY A 159 1.11 -11.98 -5.01
C GLY A 159 0.71 -13.01 -3.95
N THR A 160 0.72 -12.64 -2.67
CA THR A 160 0.33 -13.55 -1.58
C THR A 160 -1.16 -13.86 -1.59
N ILE A 161 -2.03 -12.88 -1.83
CA ILE A 161 -3.48 -13.10 -1.94
C ILE A 161 -3.78 -14.02 -3.12
N VAL A 162 -3.25 -13.71 -4.30
CA VAL A 162 -3.53 -14.49 -5.52
C VAL A 162 -2.95 -15.90 -5.41
N ALA A 163 -1.73 -16.05 -4.89
CA ALA A 163 -1.12 -17.38 -4.71
C ALA A 163 -2.01 -18.30 -3.86
N GLN A 164 -2.57 -17.78 -2.77
CA GLN A 164 -3.49 -18.55 -1.92
C GLN A 164 -4.83 -18.82 -2.60
N LEU A 165 -5.39 -17.84 -3.31
CA LEU A 165 -6.66 -18.02 -4.03
C LEU A 165 -6.55 -19.06 -5.15
N LEU A 166 -5.39 -19.22 -5.76
CA LEU A 166 -5.16 -20.26 -6.78
C LEU A 166 -5.33 -21.68 -6.22
N GLU A 167 -5.28 -21.89 -4.91
CA GLU A 167 -5.64 -23.17 -4.28
C GLU A 167 -7.13 -23.53 -4.48
N LEU A 168 -7.99 -22.53 -4.70
CA LEU A 168 -9.41 -22.74 -5.01
C LEU A 168 -9.68 -23.04 -6.47
N ALA A 169 -8.68 -22.86 -7.36
CA ALA A 169 -8.85 -23.17 -8.75
C ALA A 169 -9.05 -24.69 -8.95
N PRO A 170 -9.92 -25.09 -9.88
CA PRO A 170 -10.06 -26.49 -10.21
C PRO A 170 -8.69 -27.02 -10.61
N ARG A 171 -8.18 -28.01 -9.89
CA ARG A 171 -7.00 -28.78 -10.32
C ARG A 171 -7.43 -29.45 -11.61
N ALA A 172 -6.81 -29.10 -12.74
CA ALA A 172 -6.93 -29.89 -13.94
C ALA A 172 -6.55 -31.31 -13.51
N ARG A 173 -7.56 -32.19 -13.41
CA ARG A 173 -7.29 -33.62 -13.24
C ARG A 173 -6.44 -33.99 -14.44
N LEU A 174 -5.18 -34.32 -14.19
CA LEU A 174 -4.40 -35.19 -15.07
C LEU A 174 -5.06 -36.60 -15.03
N VAL A 175 -6.33 -36.65 -15.44
CA VAL A 175 -7.03 -37.85 -15.82
C VAL A 175 -6.91 -37.92 -17.33
N GLY A 176 -5.67 -37.92 -17.76
CA GLY A 176 -5.25 -38.42 -19.02
C GLY A 176 -4.51 -39.70 -18.70
N GLU A 177 -4.99 -40.81 -19.19
CA GLU A 177 -4.24 -42.06 -19.35
C GLU A 177 -3.91 -42.86 -18.08
N ALA A 178 -4.88 -43.14 -17.22
CA ALA A 178 -4.96 -44.49 -16.74
C ALA A 178 -5.75 -45.28 -17.80
N GLY A 179 -5.04 -45.88 -18.72
CA GLY A 179 -5.61 -46.75 -19.75
C GLY A 179 -6.60 -47.72 -19.13
N LEU A 180 -7.74 -47.83 -19.73
CA LEU A 180 -8.69 -48.93 -19.50
C LEU A 180 -7.89 -50.23 -19.50
N PRO A 181 -7.86 -51.02 -18.42
CA PRO A 181 -7.34 -52.37 -18.49
C PRO A 181 -8.20 -53.14 -19.47
N GLY A 182 -7.52 -53.75 -20.43
CA GLY A 182 -8.09 -54.43 -21.56
C GLY A 182 -9.28 -55.32 -21.25
N GLU A 183 -10.28 -55.12 -22.03
CA GLU A 183 -11.43 -56.02 -22.16
C GLU A 183 -10.92 -57.43 -22.47
N PRO A 184 -11.27 -58.46 -21.70
CA PRO A 184 -10.85 -59.83 -22.02
C PRO A 184 -11.50 -60.28 -23.33
N PRO A 185 -10.78 -61.03 -24.22
CA PRO A 185 -11.33 -61.50 -25.47
C PRO A 185 -12.49 -62.43 -25.19
N GLY A 186 -13.61 -62.16 -25.86
CA GLY A 186 -14.82 -62.94 -25.76
C GLY A 186 -14.58 -64.43 -26.05
N VAL A 187 -15.10 -65.26 -25.19
CA VAL A 187 -15.30 -66.69 -25.44
C VAL A 187 -16.63 -66.83 -26.20
N GLU A 188 -16.54 -67.13 -27.49
CA GLU A 188 -17.71 -67.55 -28.22
C GLU A 188 -17.99 -69.06 -27.92
N PRO A 189 -19.24 -69.46 -27.95
CA PRO A 189 -19.64 -70.86 -27.70
C PRO A 189 -19.43 -71.85 -28.81
#